data_5023a5108914b879e7f9ba6fc4159465
#
_entry.id   5023a5108914b879e7f9ba6fc4159465
#
_cell.length_a   1.000
_cell.length_b   1.000
_cell.length_c   1.000
_cell.angle_alpha   90.00
_cell.angle_beta   90.00
_cell.angle_gamma   90.00
#
_symmetry.space_group_name_H-M   'P 1'
#
loop_
_entity.id
_entity.type
_entity.pdbx_description
1 polymer ?
#
loop_
_entity_poly.entity_id
_entity_poly.type
_entity_poly.pdbx_seq_one_letter_code
_entity_poly.pdbx_strand_id
1 'polypeptide(L)'
;MKRVFIILSNLFISSFLIWIAFISPNTLIHRSLPVVGVVRQDKSVTYEELSSSLDRLARENHSIIASQIQRTDSKGQVVFTYEIYGEGKLPLGIKREKKELAANESLVVNYYVLSGELETEKLDQTLHTLGFSQTFIEKPNLLLTFIAFFGSGSQSLALVIFIISFSSFTIIQKTQEMRSAGIRYISGMRRLQLFGHSLKDDSIELLLGCIVASIMGAVLIYSFQLTPFTYSVIISSSIIYNGMLLILSA
;
A
#
# COMPACT_ATOMS: atom_id res chain seq x y z
N MET A 1 24.25 19.11 -7.36
CA MET A 1 24.20 18.14 -6.23
C MET A 1 22.77 17.99 -5.70
N LYS A 2 22.00 19.05 -5.48
CA LYS A 2 20.63 19.01 -4.94
C LYS A 2 19.68 18.12 -5.76
N ARG A 3 19.61 18.28 -7.09
CA ARG A 3 18.76 17.47 -7.96
C ARG A 3 19.02 15.97 -7.84
N VAL A 4 20.31 15.62 -7.87
CA VAL A 4 20.72 14.22 -7.74
C VAL A 4 20.32 13.65 -6.39
N PHE A 5 20.44 14.43 -5.33
CA PHE A 5 20.05 14.02 -3.98
C PHE A 5 18.52 13.81 -3.86
N ILE A 6 17.72 14.73 -4.40
CA ILE A 6 16.25 14.59 -4.38
C ILE A 6 15.80 13.36 -5.18
N ILE A 7 16.38 13.14 -6.36
CA ILE A 7 16.09 11.95 -7.16
C ILE A 7 16.49 10.68 -6.41
N LEU A 8 17.69 10.62 -5.86
CA LEU A 8 18.16 9.44 -5.11
C LEU A 8 17.31 9.18 -3.87
N SER A 9 16.87 10.22 -3.16
CA SER A 9 16.02 10.07 -1.98
C SER A 9 14.62 9.58 -2.35
N ASN A 10 14.04 10.03 -3.45
CA ASN A 10 12.77 9.50 -3.95
C ASN A 10 12.90 8.04 -4.43
N LEU A 11 13.99 7.70 -5.12
CA LEU A 11 14.30 6.31 -5.48
C LEU A 11 14.44 5.42 -4.25
N PHE A 12 15.13 5.91 -3.22
CA PHE A 12 15.29 5.18 -1.97
C PHE A 12 13.95 4.93 -1.28
N ILE A 13 13.11 5.96 -1.11
CA ILE A 13 11.78 5.82 -0.50
C ILE A 13 10.91 4.87 -1.29
N SER A 14 10.87 5.00 -2.61
CA SER A 14 10.09 4.10 -3.47
C SER A 14 10.59 2.65 -3.37
N SER A 15 11.91 2.44 -3.42
CA SER A 15 12.52 1.11 -3.25
C SER A 15 12.24 0.52 -1.87
N PHE A 16 12.26 1.34 -0.83
CA PHE A 16 11.96 0.94 0.55
C PHE A 16 10.50 0.52 0.72
N LEU A 17 9.55 1.27 0.15
CA LEU A 17 8.13 0.90 0.15
C LEU A 17 7.89 -0.42 -0.57
N ILE A 18 8.55 -0.63 -1.70
CA ILE A 18 8.48 -1.86 -2.45
C ILE A 18 9.07 -3.03 -1.66
N TRP A 19 10.24 -2.83 -1.05
CA TRP A 19 10.87 -3.83 -0.19
C TRP A 19 9.96 -4.24 0.98
N ILE A 20 9.28 -3.30 1.63
CA ILE A 20 8.27 -3.59 2.64
C ILE A 20 7.14 -4.43 2.05
N ALA A 21 6.67 -4.07 0.84
CA ALA A 21 5.64 -4.83 0.15
C ALA A 21 6.03 -6.28 -0.10
N PHE A 22 7.31 -6.54 -0.37
CA PHE A 22 7.84 -7.89 -0.56
C PHE A 22 8.02 -8.68 0.75
N ILE A 23 8.46 -8.02 1.82
CA ILE A 23 8.71 -8.70 3.11
C ILE A 23 7.44 -9.00 3.85
N SER A 24 6.42 -8.14 3.71
CA SER A 24 5.14 -8.29 4.39
C SER A 24 3.97 -8.37 3.41
N PRO A 25 3.98 -9.31 2.44
CA PRO A 25 2.92 -9.40 1.43
C PRO A 25 1.56 -9.64 2.08
N ASN A 26 1.48 -10.41 3.16
CA ASN A 26 0.24 -10.65 3.89
C ASN A 26 -0.33 -9.36 4.50
N THR A 27 0.52 -8.52 5.12
CA THR A 27 0.08 -7.24 5.68
C THR A 27 -0.46 -6.30 4.61
N LEU A 28 0.16 -6.29 3.44
CA LEU A 28 -0.32 -5.54 2.28
C LEU A 28 -1.66 -6.04 1.79
N ILE A 29 -1.80 -7.35 1.60
CA ILE A 29 -3.04 -7.97 1.13
C ILE A 29 -4.18 -7.62 2.08
N HIS A 30 -3.98 -7.80 3.40
CA HIS A 30 -5.00 -7.51 4.40
C HIS A 30 -5.46 -6.05 4.44
N ARG A 31 -4.61 -5.10 4.07
CA ARG A 31 -4.94 -3.67 4.12
C ARG A 31 -5.23 -3.04 2.77
N SER A 32 -4.91 -3.73 1.69
CA SER A 32 -5.07 -3.22 0.33
C SER A 32 -6.28 -3.77 -0.41
N LEU A 33 -6.91 -4.80 0.13
CA LEU A 33 -8.05 -5.45 -0.50
C LEU A 33 -9.31 -5.28 0.34
N PRO A 34 -10.47 -5.11 -0.30
CA PRO A 34 -11.75 -5.12 0.40
C PRO A 34 -12.02 -6.52 0.93
N VAL A 35 -12.50 -6.60 2.18
CA VAL A 35 -12.72 -7.85 2.90
C VAL A 35 -14.09 -7.88 3.55
N VAL A 36 -14.72 -9.04 3.52
CA VAL A 36 -15.87 -9.39 4.36
C VAL A 36 -15.40 -10.42 5.37
N GLY A 37 -15.29 -10.01 6.63
CA GLY A 37 -14.92 -10.91 7.71
C GLY A 37 -16.17 -11.55 8.32
N VAL A 38 -16.14 -12.87 8.49
CA VAL A 38 -17.21 -13.62 9.14
C VAL A 38 -16.83 -13.89 10.60
N VAL A 39 -17.73 -13.51 11.51
CA VAL A 39 -17.54 -13.69 12.95
C VAL A 39 -18.34 -14.89 13.46
N ARG A 40 -19.55 -15.07 12.90
CA ARG A 40 -20.47 -16.10 13.38
C ARG A 40 -21.28 -16.73 12.25
N GLN A 41 -21.48 -18.03 12.35
CA GLN A 41 -22.33 -18.84 11.51
C GLN A 41 -23.49 -19.38 12.34
N ASP A 42 -24.72 -19.16 11.92
CA ASP A 42 -25.94 -19.61 12.65
C ASP A 42 -26.54 -20.88 12.04
N LYS A 43 -26.36 -21.09 10.72
CA LYS A 43 -26.79 -22.29 10.03
C LYS A 43 -25.61 -23.12 9.60
N SER A 44 -25.70 -24.44 9.71
CA SER A 44 -24.71 -25.35 9.15
C SER A 44 -24.77 -25.30 7.63
N VAL A 45 -23.78 -24.64 7.02
CA VAL A 45 -23.58 -24.63 5.57
C VAL A 45 -22.48 -25.62 5.26
N THR A 46 -22.66 -26.42 4.21
CA THR A 46 -21.61 -27.30 3.75
C THR A 46 -20.56 -26.54 2.96
N TYR A 47 -19.32 -27.03 2.99
CA TYR A 47 -18.25 -26.46 2.19
C TYR A 47 -18.63 -26.41 0.69
N GLU A 48 -19.29 -27.44 0.17
CA GLU A 48 -19.69 -27.53 -1.23
C GLU A 48 -20.71 -26.45 -1.62
N GLU A 49 -21.69 -26.18 -0.76
CA GLU A 49 -22.69 -25.10 -0.96
C GLU A 49 -22.03 -23.72 -0.97
N LEU A 50 -21.13 -23.47 -0.02
CA LEU A 50 -20.40 -22.22 0.05
C LEU A 50 -19.50 -22.04 -1.17
N SER A 51 -18.67 -23.05 -1.47
CA SER A 51 -17.73 -23.00 -2.60
C SER A 51 -18.43 -22.80 -3.93
N SER A 52 -19.54 -23.51 -4.17
CA SER A 52 -20.32 -23.36 -5.42
C SER A 52 -20.98 -21.98 -5.54
N SER A 53 -21.47 -21.44 -4.42
CA SER A 53 -22.10 -20.11 -4.39
C SER A 53 -21.09 -18.99 -4.62
N LEU A 54 -19.92 -19.08 -3.99
CA LEU A 54 -18.85 -18.10 -4.17
C LEU A 54 -18.24 -18.19 -5.58
N ASP A 55 -18.07 -19.38 -6.13
CA ASP A 55 -17.55 -19.56 -7.49
C ASP A 55 -18.53 -19.00 -8.54
N ARG A 56 -19.84 -19.23 -8.34
CA ARG A 56 -20.88 -18.60 -9.17
C ARG A 56 -20.88 -17.08 -9.07
N LEU A 57 -20.85 -16.53 -7.84
CA LEU A 57 -20.81 -15.08 -7.61
C LEU A 57 -19.57 -14.45 -8.25
N ALA A 58 -18.42 -15.09 -8.15
CA ALA A 58 -17.17 -14.63 -8.74
C ALA A 58 -17.26 -14.59 -10.27
N ARG A 59 -17.79 -15.63 -10.92
CA ARG A 59 -17.94 -15.70 -12.38
C ARG A 59 -18.96 -14.67 -12.90
N GLU A 60 -20.13 -14.54 -12.25
CA GLU A 60 -21.16 -13.58 -12.63
C GLU A 60 -20.68 -12.11 -12.60
N ASN A 61 -19.70 -11.81 -11.73
CA ASN A 61 -19.16 -10.45 -11.59
C ASN A 61 -17.73 -10.30 -12.13
N HIS A 62 -17.25 -11.25 -12.94
CA HIS A 62 -15.89 -11.25 -13.49
C HIS A 62 -14.82 -10.94 -12.44
N SER A 63 -14.97 -11.53 -11.27
CA SER A 63 -14.19 -11.21 -10.08
C SER A 63 -13.47 -12.45 -9.53
N ILE A 64 -12.49 -12.21 -8.69
CA ILE A 64 -11.79 -13.26 -7.95
C ILE A 64 -12.05 -13.04 -6.46
N ILE A 65 -12.60 -14.06 -5.81
CA ILE A 65 -12.79 -14.08 -4.36
C ILE A 65 -11.78 -15.05 -3.75
N ALA A 66 -11.26 -14.74 -2.57
CA ALA A 66 -10.37 -15.60 -1.83
C ALA A 66 -10.82 -15.75 -0.38
N SER A 67 -10.95 -16.97 0.12
CA SER A 67 -11.07 -17.22 1.56
C SER A 67 -9.70 -17.42 2.18
N GLN A 68 -9.48 -16.79 3.34
CA GLN A 68 -8.21 -16.87 4.04
C GLN A 68 -8.15 -18.08 4.95
N ILE A 69 -7.09 -18.88 4.81
CA ILE A 69 -6.82 -20.04 5.65
C ILE A 69 -5.54 -19.76 6.43
N GLN A 70 -5.63 -19.88 7.75
CA GLN A 70 -4.47 -19.71 8.64
C GLN A 70 -3.84 -21.06 8.93
N ARG A 71 -2.54 -21.18 8.69
CA ARG A 71 -1.75 -22.38 9.01
C ARG A 71 -0.51 -22.04 9.82
N THR A 72 0.04 -23.02 10.47
CA THR A 72 1.34 -22.94 11.14
C THR A 72 2.35 -23.70 10.32
N ASP A 73 3.44 -23.05 9.94
CA ASP A 73 4.52 -23.73 9.21
C ASP A 73 5.37 -24.62 10.11
N SER A 74 6.34 -25.32 9.52
CA SER A 74 7.27 -26.20 10.25
C SER A 74 8.17 -25.46 11.26
N LYS A 75 8.22 -24.13 11.22
CA LYS A 75 8.97 -23.28 12.14
C LYS A 75 8.08 -22.67 13.24
N GLY A 76 6.81 -23.04 13.30
CA GLY A 76 5.85 -22.46 14.24
C GLY A 76 5.34 -21.07 13.86
N GLN A 77 5.61 -20.59 12.63
CA GLN A 77 5.16 -19.29 12.16
C GLN A 77 3.78 -19.41 11.51
N VAL A 78 2.92 -18.43 11.78
CA VAL A 78 1.62 -18.33 11.14
C VAL A 78 1.80 -17.94 9.68
N VAL A 79 1.29 -18.78 8.78
CA VAL A 79 1.29 -18.56 7.33
C VAL A 79 -0.15 -18.54 6.85
N PHE A 80 -0.47 -17.58 5.99
CA PHE A 80 -1.77 -17.49 5.35
C PHE A 80 -1.71 -18.09 3.95
N THR A 81 -2.67 -18.94 3.66
CA THR A 81 -2.95 -19.49 2.34
C THR A 81 -4.39 -19.14 1.97
N TYR A 82 -4.73 -19.25 0.71
CA TYR A 82 -6.02 -18.77 0.22
C TYR A 82 -6.67 -19.81 -0.70
N GLU A 83 -7.91 -20.11 -0.44
CA GLU A 83 -8.73 -20.76 -1.44
C GLU A 83 -9.32 -19.73 -2.38
N ILE A 84 -9.29 -20.02 -3.69
CA ILE A 84 -9.61 -19.06 -4.74
C ILE A 84 -10.86 -19.50 -5.48
N TYR A 85 -11.82 -18.60 -5.60
CA TYR A 85 -13.06 -18.74 -6.35
C TYR A 85 -13.04 -17.78 -7.54
N GLY A 86 -13.45 -18.28 -8.70
CA GLY A 86 -13.35 -17.56 -9.97
C GLY A 86 -12.02 -17.77 -10.69
N GLU A 87 -11.86 -17.10 -11.83
CA GLU A 87 -10.71 -17.26 -12.72
C GLU A 87 -10.03 -15.91 -12.96
N GLY A 88 -8.69 -15.90 -12.97
CA GLY A 88 -7.90 -14.69 -13.25
C GLY A 88 -6.49 -14.74 -12.69
N LYS A 89 -5.78 -13.62 -12.84
CA LYS A 89 -4.41 -13.47 -12.32
C LYS A 89 -4.46 -13.10 -10.85
N LEU A 90 -3.70 -13.81 -10.05
CA LEU A 90 -3.62 -13.58 -8.61
C LEU A 90 -2.59 -12.48 -8.30
N PRO A 91 -2.87 -11.58 -7.34
CA PRO A 91 -1.89 -10.63 -6.84
C PRO A 91 -0.67 -11.32 -6.22
N LEU A 92 0.46 -10.62 -6.21
CA LEU A 92 1.68 -11.11 -5.59
C LEU A 92 1.45 -11.42 -4.10
N GLY A 93 2.01 -12.54 -3.64
CA GLY A 93 1.93 -12.96 -2.24
C GLY A 93 0.75 -13.87 -1.90
N ILE A 94 -0.21 -14.06 -2.81
CA ILE A 94 -1.32 -14.99 -2.62
C ILE A 94 -0.86 -16.39 -2.98
N LYS A 95 -0.80 -17.26 -1.96
CA LYS A 95 -0.52 -18.68 -2.12
C LYS A 95 -1.83 -19.45 -2.17
N ARG A 96 -2.11 -20.07 -3.31
CA ARG A 96 -3.31 -20.87 -3.49
C ARG A 96 -3.24 -22.16 -2.67
N GLU A 97 -4.29 -22.44 -1.92
CA GLU A 97 -4.47 -23.71 -1.22
C GLU A 97 -5.16 -24.75 -2.14
N LYS A 98 -4.95 -26.03 -1.83
CA LYS A 98 -5.67 -27.12 -2.51
C LYS A 98 -7.08 -27.24 -1.94
N LYS A 99 -8.08 -27.42 -2.81
CA LYS A 99 -9.50 -27.53 -2.41
C LYS A 99 -9.76 -28.62 -1.36
N GLU A 100 -9.08 -29.75 -1.47
CA GLU A 100 -9.21 -30.89 -0.55
C GLU A 100 -8.78 -30.54 0.89
N LEU A 101 -7.81 -29.64 1.03
CA LEU A 101 -7.32 -29.17 2.32
C LEU A 101 -8.20 -28.03 2.88
N ALA A 102 -8.74 -27.18 2.00
CA ALA A 102 -9.63 -26.10 2.38
C ALA A 102 -10.99 -26.62 2.89
N ALA A 103 -11.48 -27.73 2.36
CA ALA A 103 -12.75 -28.35 2.75
C ALA A 103 -12.81 -28.78 4.24
N ASN A 104 -11.66 -28.99 4.88
CA ASN A 104 -11.57 -29.39 6.28
C ASN A 104 -11.36 -28.22 7.25
N GLU A 105 -11.29 -27.01 6.73
CA GLU A 105 -11.03 -25.81 7.56
C GLU A 105 -12.33 -25.10 7.96
N SER A 106 -12.22 -24.17 8.89
CA SER A 106 -13.34 -23.35 9.31
C SER A 106 -13.85 -22.48 8.15
N LEU A 107 -15.17 -22.39 8.00
CA LEU A 107 -15.81 -21.48 7.05
C LEU A 107 -15.98 -20.05 7.64
N VAL A 108 -15.72 -19.88 8.94
CA VAL A 108 -15.75 -18.60 9.64
C VAL A 108 -14.38 -17.94 9.49
N VAL A 109 -14.18 -17.28 8.36
CA VAL A 109 -12.90 -16.70 7.95
C VAL A 109 -13.11 -15.37 7.23
N ASN A 110 -12.03 -14.75 6.81
CA ASN A 110 -12.07 -13.54 5.99
C ASN A 110 -12.16 -13.88 4.51
N TYR A 111 -13.08 -13.23 3.81
CA TYR A 111 -13.27 -13.34 2.37
C TYR A 111 -12.84 -12.05 1.70
N TYR A 112 -11.84 -12.11 0.82
CA TYR A 112 -11.27 -10.98 0.11
C TYR A 112 -11.76 -10.92 -1.32
N VAL A 113 -12.05 -9.74 -1.82
CA VAL A 113 -12.24 -9.49 -3.25
C VAL A 113 -10.87 -9.09 -3.82
N LEU A 114 -10.24 -10.00 -4.57
CA LEU A 114 -8.89 -9.80 -5.09
C LEU A 114 -8.87 -8.91 -6.35
N SER A 115 -9.88 -9.06 -7.18
CA SER A 115 -10.01 -8.28 -8.44
C SER A 115 -11.43 -8.39 -8.97
N GLY A 116 -11.79 -7.52 -9.92
CA GLY A 116 -13.06 -7.52 -10.63
C GLY A 116 -14.03 -6.45 -10.16
N GLU A 117 -15.31 -6.60 -10.54
CA GLU A 117 -16.35 -5.60 -10.33
C GLU A 117 -17.29 -5.94 -9.14
N LEU A 118 -16.97 -7.00 -8.38
CA LEU A 118 -17.78 -7.44 -7.25
C LEU A 118 -17.71 -6.43 -6.11
N GLU A 119 -18.85 -5.88 -5.74
CA GLU A 119 -19.00 -5.06 -4.54
C GLU A 119 -19.00 -5.92 -3.28
N THR A 120 -18.33 -5.44 -2.23
CA THR A 120 -18.25 -6.12 -0.92
C THR A 120 -19.62 -6.34 -0.30
N GLU A 121 -20.55 -5.42 -0.51
CA GLU A 121 -21.93 -5.50 -0.04
C GLU A 121 -22.67 -6.68 -0.65
N LYS A 122 -22.44 -7.00 -1.92
CA LYS A 122 -23.04 -8.14 -2.60
C LYS A 122 -22.45 -9.47 -2.10
N LEU A 123 -21.14 -9.49 -1.82
CA LEU A 123 -20.48 -10.63 -1.19
C LEU A 123 -21.06 -10.86 0.21
N ASP A 124 -21.20 -9.81 1.01
CA ASP A 124 -21.77 -9.85 2.35
C ASP A 124 -23.22 -10.37 2.34
N GLN A 125 -24.08 -9.85 1.47
CA GLN A 125 -25.45 -10.34 1.30
C GLN A 125 -25.47 -11.83 0.93
N THR A 126 -24.57 -12.28 0.06
CA THR A 126 -24.49 -13.70 -0.31
C THR A 126 -24.10 -14.55 0.89
N LEU A 127 -23.14 -14.13 1.70
CA LEU A 127 -22.76 -14.83 2.93
C LEU A 127 -23.93 -14.87 3.94
N HIS A 128 -24.68 -13.77 4.08
CA HIS A 128 -25.88 -13.77 4.91
C HIS A 128 -26.96 -14.76 4.43
N THR A 129 -27.19 -14.85 3.12
CA THR A 129 -28.16 -15.83 2.57
C THR A 129 -27.73 -17.28 2.82
N LEU A 130 -26.42 -17.53 2.90
CA LEU A 130 -25.86 -18.84 3.23
C LEU A 130 -25.90 -19.15 4.73
N GLY A 131 -26.27 -18.19 5.60
CA GLY A 131 -26.46 -18.43 7.03
C GLY A 131 -25.33 -17.91 7.92
N PHE A 132 -24.44 -17.07 7.40
CA PHE A 132 -23.51 -16.31 8.23
C PHE A 132 -24.21 -15.07 8.77
N SER A 133 -24.39 -15.00 10.08
CA SER A 133 -25.27 -13.99 10.72
C SER A 133 -24.53 -12.74 11.14
N GLN A 134 -23.24 -12.85 11.42
CA GLN A 134 -22.44 -11.73 11.89
C GLN A 134 -21.21 -11.58 11.02
N THR A 135 -21.24 -10.52 10.21
CA THR A 135 -20.17 -10.17 9.28
C THR A 135 -19.74 -8.72 9.52
N PHE A 136 -18.55 -8.37 9.07
CA PHE A 136 -18.11 -6.98 9.00
C PHE A 136 -17.42 -6.71 7.66
N ILE A 137 -17.61 -5.52 7.12
CA ILE A 137 -16.98 -5.08 5.88
C ILE A 137 -15.85 -4.12 6.22
N GLU A 138 -14.64 -4.43 5.75
CA GLU A 138 -13.51 -3.52 5.82
C GLU A 138 -13.07 -3.15 4.41
N LYS A 139 -13.09 -1.84 4.12
CA LYS A 139 -12.61 -1.30 2.84
C LYS A 139 -11.20 -0.77 2.99
N PRO A 140 -10.37 -0.87 1.95
CA PRO A 140 -9.00 -0.36 2.00
C PRO A 140 -9.00 1.13 2.37
N ASN A 141 -8.21 1.48 3.39
CA ASN A 141 -8.03 2.85 3.82
C ASN A 141 -6.56 3.26 3.68
N LEU A 142 -6.31 4.23 2.78
CA LEU A 142 -4.98 4.69 2.43
C LEU A 142 -4.22 5.26 3.63
N LEU A 143 -4.89 6.03 4.49
CA LEU A 143 -4.27 6.64 5.65
C LEU A 143 -3.87 5.59 6.70
N LEU A 144 -4.77 4.65 7.01
CA LEU A 144 -4.48 3.56 7.94
C LEU A 144 -3.38 2.64 7.42
N THR A 145 -3.38 2.37 6.12
CA THR A 145 -2.32 1.59 5.47
C THR A 145 -0.97 2.32 5.58
N PHE A 146 -0.95 3.62 5.30
CA PHE A 146 0.25 4.45 5.45
C PHE A 146 0.77 4.43 6.89
N ILE A 147 -0.09 4.67 7.89
CA ILE A 147 0.27 4.64 9.31
C ILE A 147 0.82 3.25 9.70
N ALA A 148 0.19 2.17 9.23
CA ALA A 148 0.66 0.82 9.53
C ALA A 148 2.02 0.50 8.90
N PHE A 149 2.31 1.01 7.70
CA PHE A 149 3.61 0.86 7.07
C PHE A 149 4.72 1.58 7.82
N PHE A 150 4.46 2.80 8.26
CA PHE A 150 5.47 3.63 8.91
C PHE A 150 5.45 3.54 10.44
N GLY A 151 4.38 3.00 11.03
CA GLY A 151 4.22 2.91 12.49
C GLY A 151 4.81 1.64 13.12
N SER A 152 5.35 0.69 12.36
CA SER A 152 5.79 -0.59 12.90
C SER A 152 7.32 -0.72 12.98
N GLY A 153 7.84 -0.80 14.20
CA GLY A 153 9.15 -1.34 14.57
C GLY A 153 10.37 -0.68 13.88
N SER A 154 11.23 -1.49 13.27
CA SER A 154 12.48 -1.05 12.63
C SER A 154 12.27 -0.14 11.42
N GLN A 155 11.10 -0.16 10.82
CA GLN A 155 10.74 0.63 9.64
C GLN A 155 10.53 2.11 10.02
N SER A 156 9.88 2.37 11.14
CA SER A 156 9.72 3.73 11.67
C SER A 156 11.07 4.34 12.05
N LEU A 157 11.96 3.55 12.63
CA LEU A 157 13.31 3.98 12.98
C LEU A 157 14.13 4.36 11.72
N ALA A 158 14.07 3.53 10.68
CA ALA A 158 14.73 3.81 9.41
C ALA A 158 14.21 5.11 8.76
N LEU A 159 12.89 5.33 8.81
CA LEU A 159 12.28 6.56 8.31
C LEU A 159 12.73 7.79 9.13
N VAL A 160 12.77 7.70 10.46
CA VAL A 160 13.23 8.79 11.33
C VAL A 160 14.69 9.14 11.04
N ILE A 161 15.59 8.14 10.94
CA ILE A 161 16.99 8.35 10.59
C ILE A 161 17.10 9.03 9.22
N PHE A 162 16.30 8.59 8.26
CA PHE A 162 16.29 9.18 6.93
C PHE A 162 15.83 10.65 6.96
N ILE A 163 14.75 10.98 7.68
CA ILE A 163 14.24 12.36 7.83
C ILE A 163 15.30 13.26 8.49
N ILE A 164 15.96 12.77 9.55
CA ILE A 164 17.02 13.53 10.24
C ILE A 164 18.19 13.79 9.28
N SER A 165 18.64 12.76 8.56
CA SER A 165 19.75 12.87 7.59
C SER A 165 19.42 13.84 6.47
N PHE A 166 18.20 13.77 5.94
CA PHE A 166 17.73 14.67 4.91
C PHE A 166 17.62 16.11 5.42
N SER A 167 17.04 16.34 6.61
CA SER A 167 16.93 17.64 7.23
C SER A 167 18.31 18.28 7.43
N SER A 168 19.27 17.49 7.93
CA SER A 168 20.65 17.93 8.11
C SER A 168 21.30 18.35 6.79
N PHE A 169 21.12 17.56 5.73
CA PHE A 169 21.63 17.90 4.40
C PHE A 169 20.98 19.17 3.84
N THR A 170 19.66 19.30 3.99
CA THR A 170 18.91 20.50 3.54
C THR A 170 19.40 21.77 4.26
N ILE A 171 19.63 21.69 5.58
CA ILE A 171 20.17 22.82 6.36
C ILE A 171 21.55 23.22 5.84
N ILE A 172 22.46 22.25 5.62
CA ILE A 172 23.80 22.54 5.10
C ILE A 172 23.70 23.24 3.73
N GLN A 173 22.85 22.72 2.86
CA GLN A 173 22.65 23.28 1.52
C GLN A 173 22.06 24.70 1.57
N LYS A 174 21.02 24.93 2.40
CA LYS A 174 20.44 26.26 2.59
C LYS A 174 21.44 27.25 3.17
N THR A 175 22.32 26.82 4.07
CA THR A 175 23.41 27.66 4.59
C THR A 175 24.36 28.12 3.48
N GLN A 176 24.66 27.24 2.51
CA GLN A 176 25.48 27.62 1.34
C GLN A 176 24.70 28.58 0.39
N GLU A 177 23.40 28.36 0.21
CA GLU A 177 22.55 29.25 -0.60
C GLU A 177 22.32 30.60 0.04
N MET A 178 22.33 30.75 1.37
CA MET A 178 22.19 32.03 2.09
C MET A 178 23.27 33.05 1.67
N ARG A 179 24.46 32.59 1.34
CA ARG A 179 25.52 33.47 0.84
C ARG A 179 25.13 34.13 -0.50
N SER A 180 24.57 33.35 -1.41
CA SER A 180 24.09 33.86 -2.71
C SER A 180 22.81 34.68 -2.57
N ALA A 181 21.92 34.31 -1.66
CA ALA A 181 20.73 35.08 -1.33
C ALA A 181 21.07 36.44 -0.69
N GLY A 182 22.08 36.48 0.17
CA GLY A 182 22.61 37.71 0.74
C GLY A 182 23.10 38.72 -0.33
N ILE A 183 23.84 38.23 -1.33
CA ILE A 183 24.28 39.02 -2.45
C ILE A 183 23.09 39.59 -3.25
N ARG A 184 22.09 38.75 -3.54
CA ARG A 184 20.87 39.19 -4.25
C ARG A 184 20.05 40.17 -3.43
N TYR A 185 19.99 40.00 -2.10
CA TYR A 185 19.33 40.96 -1.20
C TYR A 185 20.00 42.34 -1.22
N ILE A 186 21.33 42.36 -1.16
CA ILE A 186 22.11 43.59 -1.25
C ILE A 186 21.93 44.27 -2.62
N SER A 187 21.73 43.50 -3.70
CA SER A 187 21.44 44.04 -5.04
C SER A 187 19.98 44.49 -5.23
N GLY A 188 19.17 44.55 -4.17
CA GLY A 188 17.84 45.15 -4.16
C GLY A 188 16.65 44.18 -4.33
N MET A 189 16.88 42.88 -4.31
CA MET A 189 15.78 41.92 -4.34
C MET A 189 14.99 41.91 -3.01
N ARG A 190 13.66 41.95 -3.09
CA ARG A 190 12.80 41.86 -1.91
C ARG A 190 12.80 40.45 -1.32
N ARG A 191 12.67 40.33 0.00
CA ARG A 191 12.64 39.03 0.71
C ARG A 191 11.62 38.03 0.13
N LEU A 192 10.41 38.53 -0.18
CA LEU A 192 9.35 37.70 -0.79
C LEU A 192 9.73 37.21 -2.20
N GLN A 193 10.48 37.95 -2.97
CA GLN A 193 10.95 37.51 -4.29
C GLN A 193 12.04 36.47 -4.17
N LEU A 194 12.94 36.59 -3.20
CA LEU A 194 13.97 35.59 -2.92
C LEU A 194 13.33 34.26 -2.46
N PHE A 195 12.37 34.35 -1.55
CA PHE A 195 11.61 33.20 -1.08
C PHE A 195 10.85 32.52 -2.23
N GLY A 196 10.12 33.29 -3.04
CA GLY A 196 9.38 32.73 -4.19
C GLY A 196 10.28 32.09 -5.24
N HIS A 197 11.49 32.61 -5.45
CA HIS A 197 12.46 32.06 -6.39
C HIS A 197 13.01 30.72 -5.88
N SER A 198 13.40 30.66 -4.61
CA SER A 198 13.84 29.40 -3.97
C SER A 198 12.76 28.36 -3.98
N LEU A 199 11.53 28.72 -3.61
CA LEU A 199 10.39 27.80 -3.58
C LEU A 199 10.07 27.24 -4.98
N LYS A 200 10.15 28.08 -6.03
CA LYS A 200 9.94 27.66 -7.41
C LYS A 200 10.97 26.64 -7.86
N ASP A 201 12.26 26.89 -7.59
CA ASP A 201 13.34 25.98 -7.97
C ASP A 201 13.20 24.65 -7.22
N ASP A 202 12.90 24.70 -5.92
CA ASP A 202 12.70 23.52 -5.09
C ASP A 202 11.47 22.69 -5.55
N SER A 203 10.36 23.37 -5.91
CA SER A 203 9.15 22.70 -6.40
C SER A 203 9.38 21.93 -7.70
N ILE A 204 10.17 22.47 -8.63
CA ILE A 204 10.48 21.79 -9.89
C ILE A 204 11.28 20.50 -9.61
N GLU A 205 12.27 20.58 -8.71
CA GLU A 205 13.09 19.44 -8.36
C GLU A 205 12.30 18.33 -7.64
N LEU A 206 11.39 18.70 -6.75
CA LEU A 206 10.50 17.77 -6.06
C LEU A 206 9.48 17.13 -7.01
N LEU A 207 8.97 17.90 -7.97
CA LEU A 207 8.06 17.37 -9.00
C LEU A 207 8.76 16.33 -9.87
N LEU A 208 10.02 16.55 -10.24
CA LEU A 208 10.83 15.53 -10.92
C LEU A 208 10.99 14.25 -10.09
N GLY A 209 11.22 14.39 -8.79
CA GLY A 209 11.27 13.27 -7.85
C GLY A 209 9.96 12.46 -7.83
N CYS A 210 8.82 13.14 -7.78
CA CYS A 210 7.50 12.48 -7.83
C CYS A 210 7.27 11.75 -9.16
N ILE A 211 7.68 12.32 -10.30
CA ILE A 211 7.58 11.68 -11.62
C ILE A 211 8.41 10.38 -11.63
N VAL A 212 9.64 10.43 -11.17
CA VAL A 212 10.52 9.24 -11.10
C VAL A 212 9.92 8.16 -10.21
N ALA A 213 9.40 8.53 -9.04
CA ALA A 213 8.72 7.59 -8.14
C ALA A 213 7.47 6.97 -8.78
N SER A 214 6.68 7.76 -9.52
CA SER A 214 5.49 7.29 -10.22
C SER A 214 5.83 6.29 -11.34
N ILE A 215 6.85 6.57 -12.13
CA ILE A 215 7.32 5.67 -13.19
C ILE A 215 7.82 4.35 -12.58
N MET A 216 8.63 4.44 -11.54
CA MET A 216 9.13 3.26 -10.84
C MET A 216 7.99 2.43 -10.24
N GLY A 217 7.03 3.08 -9.60
CA GLY A 217 5.84 2.43 -9.07
C GLY A 217 5.04 1.71 -10.16
N ALA A 218 4.81 2.34 -11.31
CA ALA A 218 4.10 1.74 -12.43
C ALA A 218 4.83 0.51 -13.01
N VAL A 219 6.15 0.60 -13.19
CA VAL A 219 6.97 -0.53 -13.68
C VAL A 219 6.88 -1.72 -12.73
N LEU A 220 6.92 -1.46 -11.43
CA LEU A 220 6.91 -2.52 -10.41
C LEU A 220 5.54 -3.17 -10.28
N ILE A 221 4.46 -2.41 -10.35
CA ILE A 221 3.09 -2.96 -10.38
C ILE A 221 2.91 -3.88 -11.56
N TYR A 222 3.35 -3.44 -12.74
CA TYR A 222 3.25 -4.26 -13.94
C TYR A 222 4.10 -5.53 -13.84
N SER A 223 5.35 -5.42 -13.34
CA SER A 223 6.28 -6.54 -13.23
C SER A 223 5.89 -7.56 -12.15
N PHE A 224 5.34 -7.09 -11.02
CA PHE A 224 5.05 -7.93 -9.86
C PHE A 224 3.56 -8.13 -9.59
N GLN A 225 2.70 -7.67 -10.49
CA GLN A 225 1.23 -7.80 -10.37
C GLN A 225 0.69 -7.32 -9.01
N LEU A 226 1.23 -6.18 -8.54
CA LEU A 226 0.75 -5.55 -7.31
C LEU A 226 -0.66 -5.00 -7.50
N THR A 227 -1.40 -4.87 -6.40
CA THR A 227 -2.75 -4.30 -6.47
C THR A 227 -2.72 -2.81 -6.86
N PRO A 228 -3.74 -2.28 -7.55
CA PRO A 228 -3.85 -0.84 -7.84
C PRO A 228 -3.80 0.03 -6.58
N PHE A 229 -4.28 -0.52 -5.44
CA PHE A 229 -4.21 0.16 -4.15
C PHE A 229 -2.77 0.36 -3.67
N THR A 230 -1.89 -0.63 -3.86
CA THR A 230 -0.45 -0.50 -3.54
C THR A 230 0.20 0.62 -4.34
N TYR A 231 -0.21 0.81 -5.60
CA TYR A 231 0.22 1.96 -6.40
C TYR A 231 -0.21 3.29 -5.79
N SER A 232 -1.45 3.39 -5.37
CA SER A 232 -1.97 4.59 -4.70
C SER A 232 -1.20 4.91 -3.42
N VAL A 233 -0.81 3.88 -2.65
CA VAL A 233 0.03 4.03 -1.45
C VAL A 233 1.41 4.56 -1.80
N ILE A 234 2.07 4.03 -2.82
CA ILE A 234 3.39 4.48 -3.27
C ILE A 234 3.36 5.94 -3.72
N ILE A 235 2.39 6.31 -4.56
CA ILE A 235 2.24 7.69 -5.04
C ILE A 235 1.94 8.65 -3.89
N SER A 236 0.97 8.32 -3.04
CA SER A 236 0.59 9.19 -1.92
C SER A 236 1.75 9.36 -0.93
N SER A 237 2.50 8.31 -0.66
CA SER A 237 3.70 8.37 0.17
C SER A 237 4.76 9.28 -0.44
N SER A 238 4.96 9.21 -1.76
CA SER A 238 5.89 10.08 -2.48
C SER A 238 5.45 11.55 -2.42
N ILE A 239 4.15 11.83 -2.59
CA ILE A 239 3.60 13.19 -2.51
C ILE A 239 3.77 13.76 -1.09
N ILE A 240 3.41 12.98 -0.06
CA ILE A 240 3.56 13.39 1.35
C ILE A 240 5.03 13.65 1.67
N TYR A 241 5.92 12.74 1.26
CA TYR A 241 7.35 12.87 1.46
C TYR A 241 7.91 14.14 0.81
N ASN A 242 7.61 14.37 -0.47
CA ASN A 242 8.08 15.57 -1.18
C ASN A 242 7.43 16.86 -0.61
N GLY A 243 6.18 16.80 -0.14
CA GLY A 243 5.55 17.92 0.58
C GLY A 243 6.27 18.26 1.88
N MET A 244 6.68 17.25 2.66
CA MET A 244 7.51 17.45 3.86
C MET A 244 8.87 18.08 3.51
N LEU A 245 9.52 17.62 2.43
CA LEU A 245 10.76 18.18 1.97
C LEU A 245 10.63 19.66 1.56
N LEU A 246 9.52 20.01 0.89
CA LEU A 246 9.24 21.38 0.51
C LEU A 246 9.09 22.29 1.76
N ILE A 247 8.36 21.83 2.77
CA ILE A 247 8.20 22.57 4.03
C ILE A 247 9.55 22.74 4.74
N LEU A 248 10.37 21.69 4.77
CA LEU A 248 11.70 21.76 5.40
C LEU A 248 12.69 22.63 4.59
N SER A 249 12.47 22.79 3.28
CA SER A 249 13.31 23.59 2.40
C SER A 249 12.90 25.07 2.34
N ALA A 250 11.71 25.40 2.77
CA ALA A 250 11.18 26.77 2.79
C ALA A 250 11.68 27.57 3.99
#